data_9198d3995b3e72c90e3ec3d2ac42899e
#
_entry.id   9198d3995b3e72c90e3ec3d2ac42899e
#
_cell.length_a   1.000
_cell.length_b   1.000
_cell.length_c   1.000
_cell.angle_alpha   90.00
_cell.angle_beta   90.00
_cell.angle_gamma   90.00
#
_symmetry.space_group_name_H-M   'P 1'
#
loop_
_entity.id
_entity.type
_entity.pdbx_description
1 polymer ?
#
loop_
_entity_poly.entity_id
_entity_poly.type
_entity_poly.pdbx_seq_one_letter_code
_entity_poly.pdbx_strand_id
1 'polypeptide(L)'
;MKKSLFTSVSIILLVLSFSCEKTSHKPQVAILFAFEDEGRLLRSKMELTDSLNISGRIFWKGKLQGKDVVVVESGVGMTNAAMTTQLLIDKYSPEKILFTGICGAIDSADHIGDVAIPEKWVTHDYGIYNKEGFSPESLVVVLSGEFEPKYAMFFSVDKDLLKIAEASAEKVKDKFKSIGERIPQVRIGGIGASGNSFIDQKEKRGWLKEKFNAQIVDMESAGVVQVANINGIPILVIRSCSDLAGGSGSSTAQEELNQFFKVAADNSAAFVLHFLSSMN
;
A
#
# COMPACT_ATOMS: atom_id res chain seq x y z
N MET A 1 43.10 78.46 -1.51
CA MET A 1 43.08 77.00 -1.69
C MET A 1 41.94 76.46 -0.80
N LYS A 2 40.77 76.19 -1.39
CA LYS A 2 39.62 75.64 -0.68
C LYS A 2 39.54 74.15 -1.07
N LYS A 3 39.71 73.24 -0.06
CA LYS A 3 39.53 71.79 -0.20
C LYS A 3 38.03 71.49 -0.01
N SER A 4 37.41 70.93 -1.07
CA SER A 4 36.04 70.43 -1.04
C SER A 4 36.07 68.99 -0.50
N LEU A 5 35.33 68.72 0.55
CA LEU A 5 35.15 67.41 1.17
C LEU A 5 33.86 66.79 0.57
N PHE A 6 34.01 65.80 -0.33
CA PHE A 6 32.89 65.03 -0.81
C PHE A 6 32.58 63.89 0.16
N THR A 7 31.45 63.96 0.83
CA THR A 7 30.95 62.88 1.67
C THR A 7 30.05 61.96 0.82
N SER A 8 30.54 60.78 0.53
CA SER A 8 29.74 59.74 -0.14
C SER A 8 28.83 59.07 0.89
N VAL A 9 27.53 59.24 0.73
CA VAL A 9 26.52 58.51 1.50
C VAL A 9 26.20 57.21 0.74
N SER A 10 26.66 56.06 1.26
CA SER A 10 26.30 54.74 0.77
C SER A 10 24.96 54.33 1.37
N ILE A 11 23.93 54.32 0.55
CA ILE A 11 22.61 53.76 0.92
C ILE A 11 22.70 52.24 0.75
N ILE A 12 22.74 51.53 1.87
CA ILE A 12 22.61 50.04 1.90
C ILE A 12 21.12 49.75 1.79
N LEU A 13 20.68 49.25 0.61
CA LEU A 13 19.32 48.74 0.40
C LEU A 13 19.24 47.35 0.98
N LEU A 14 18.66 47.22 2.17
CA LEU A 14 18.40 45.92 2.83
C LEU A 14 17.16 45.31 2.15
N VAL A 15 17.37 44.44 1.16
CA VAL A 15 16.30 43.65 0.55
C VAL A 15 15.95 42.53 1.51
N LEU A 16 14.92 42.72 2.33
CA LEU A 16 14.26 41.66 3.10
C LEU A 16 13.48 40.79 2.11
N SER A 17 14.13 39.73 1.61
CA SER A 17 13.44 38.64 0.92
C SER A 17 12.63 37.87 1.97
N PHE A 18 11.35 38.19 2.10
CA PHE A 18 10.37 37.31 2.72
C PHE A 18 10.23 36.09 1.81
N SER A 19 11.06 35.08 2.05
CA SER A 19 10.80 33.72 1.57
C SER A 19 9.57 33.24 2.32
N CYS A 20 8.42 33.31 1.68
CA CYS A 20 7.23 32.60 2.12
C CYS A 20 7.49 31.12 1.86
N GLU A 21 8.24 30.45 2.74
CA GLU A 21 8.23 29.01 2.80
C GLU A 21 6.78 28.61 3.09
N LYS A 22 6.07 28.20 2.03
CA LYS A 22 4.90 27.35 2.22
C LYS A 22 5.40 26.15 2.99
N THR A 23 5.17 26.12 4.29
CA THR A 23 5.36 24.92 5.11
C THR A 23 4.48 23.84 4.48
N SER A 24 5.09 23.02 3.64
CA SER A 24 4.43 21.86 3.07
C SER A 24 4.16 20.93 4.25
N HIS A 25 2.94 21.00 4.80
CA HIS A 25 2.52 20.10 5.86
C HIS A 25 2.60 18.68 5.31
N LYS A 26 3.48 17.87 5.88
CA LYS A 26 3.64 16.46 5.48
C LYS A 26 2.34 15.74 5.78
N PRO A 27 1.81 14.92 4.86
CA PRO A 27 0.64 14.11 5.16
C PRO A 27 1.00 13.09 6.24
N GLN A 28 0.11 12.92 7.21
CA GLN A 28 0.28 11.89 8.24
C GLN A 28 0.25 10.50 7.62
N VAL A 29 -0.63 10.29 6.63
CA VAL A 29 -0.82 8.98 6.02
C VAL A 29 -0.86 9.10 4.50
N ALA A 30 -0.09 8.27 3.84
CA ALA A 30 -0.25 8.01 2.41
C ALA A 30 -1.08 6.74 2.20
N ILE A 31 -2.02 6.78 1.26
CA ILE A 31 -2.88 5.63 0.96
C ILE A 31 -2.74 5.31 -0.52
N LEU A 32 -2.33 4.09 -0.84
CA LEU A 32 -2.26 3.59 -2.20
C LEU A 32 -3.34 2.52 -2.42
N PHE A 33 -3.76 2.40 -3.68
CA PHE A 33 -4.60 1.32 -4.20
C PHE A 33 -4.22 1.08 -5.67
N ALA A 34 -4.52 -0.10 -6.24
CA ALA A 34 -3.98 -0.45 -7.55
C ALA A 34 -4.82 0.11 -8.72
N PHE A 35 -6.14 0.15 -8.61
CA PHE A 35 -7.05 0.62 -9.66
C PHE A 35 -8.30 1.32 -9.07
N GLU A 36 -9.02 2.07 -9.90
CA GLU A 36 -10.05 3.04 -9.48
C GLU A 36 -11.09 2.48 -8.50
N ASP A 37 -11.63 1.27 -8.74
CA ASP A 37 -12.68 0.69 -7.89
C ASP A 37 -12.19 0.43 -6.45
N GLU A 38 -10.92 0.12 -6.22
CA GLU A 38 -10.35 -0.06 -4.87
C GLU A 38 -10.30 1.26 -4.08
N GLY A 39 -10.04 2.38 -4.77
CA GLY A 39 -9.99 3.70 -4.16
C GLY A 39 -11.32 4.44 -4.09
N ARG A 40 -12.34 3.94 -4.77
CA ARG A 40 -13.63 4.63 -4.95
C ARG A 40 -14.28 5.06 -3.63
N LEU A 41 -14.39 4.15 -2.67
CA LEU A 41 -15.01 4.45 -1.37
C LEU A 41 -14.17 5.47 -0.58
N LEU A 42 -12.85 5.34 -0.56
CA LEU A 42 -11.96 6.28 0.14
C LEU A 42 -12.08 7.68 -0.46
N ARG A 43 -11.98 7.80 -1.79
CA ARG A 43 -12.11 9.07 -2.50
C ARG A 43 -13.47 9.73 -2.29
N SER A 44 -14.55 8.94 -2.22
CA SER A 44 -15.91 9.47 -1.97
C SER A 44 -16.10 10.04 -0.56
N LYS A 45 -15.25 9.66 0.40
CA LYS A 45 -15.27 10.13 1.80
C LYS A 45 -14.20 11.18 2.11
N MET A 46 -13.35 11.48 1.14
CA MET A 46 -12.23 12.39 1.30
C MET A 46 -12.69 13.85 1.15
N GLU A 47 -12.26 14.69 2.07
CA GLU A 47 -12.32 16.14 1.94
C GLU A 47 -11.12 16.60 1.12
N LEU A 48 -11.29 16.66 -0.22
CA LEU A 48 -10.22 17.01 -1.15
C LEU A 48 -9.80 18.45 -0.98
N THR A 49 -8.49 18.71 -0.86
CA THR A 49 -7.92 20.09 -0.79
C THR A 49 -7.07 20.44 -1.99
N ASP A 50 -6.40 19.46 -2.60
CA ASP A 50 -5.50 19.67 -3.74
C ASP A 50 -5.29 18.36 -4.52
N SER A 51 -4.82 18.46 -5.76
CA SER A 51 -4.37 17.30 -6.53
C SER A 51 -3.20 17.67 -7.44
N LEU A 52 -2.31 16.69 -7.65
CA LEU A 52 -1.12 16.87 -8.47
C LEU A 52 -0.92 15.65 -9.38
N ASN A 53 -0.73 15.86 -10.67
CA ASN A 53 -0.36 14.80 -11.61
C ASN A 53 1.17 14.73 -11.72
N ILE A 54 1.73 13.54 -11.45
CA ILE A 54 3.15 13.24 -11.62
C ILE A 54 3.26 11.92 -12.37
N SER A 55 3.92 11.92 -13.51
CA SER A 55 4.16 10.70 -14.33
C SER A 55 2.87 9.92 -14.63
N GLY A 56 1.76 10.64 -14.89
CA GLY A 56 0.46 10.03 -15.17
C GLY A 56 -0.28 9.48 -13.95
N ARG A 57 0.21 9.73 -12.73
CA ARG A 57 -0.45 9.39 -11.46
C ARG A 57 -1.02 10.65 -10.82
N ILE A 58 -2.28 10.59 -10.41
CA ILE A 58 -2.92 11.70 -9.70
C ILE A 58 -2.80 11.45 -8.20
N PHE A 59 -2.14 12.37 -7.51
CA PHE A 59 -2.00 12.40 -6.06
C PHE A 59 -3.06 13.36 -5.51
N TRP A 60 -4.05 12.83 -4.80
CA TRP A 60 -5.10 13.61 -4.15
C TRP A 60 -4.71 13.91 -2.70
N LYS A 61 -4.61 15.20 -2.33
CA LYS A 61 -4.38 15.64 -0.96
C LYS A 61 -5.68 16.07 -0.30
N GLY A 62 -5.80 15.79 0.99
CA GLY A 62 -6.99 16.23 1.73
C GLY A 62 -7.06 15.61 3.11
N LYS A 63 -8.29 15.53 3.64
CA LYS A 63 -8.56 14.89 4.92
C LYS A 63 -9.43 13.65 4.73
N LEU A 64 -9.11 12.63 5.51
CA LEU A 64 -9.92 11.40 5.59
C LEU A 64 -9.95 10.96 7.06
N GLN A 65 -11.16 10.84 7.64
CA GLN A 65 -11.35 10.59 9.07
C GLN A 65 -10.56 11.58 9.96
N GLY A 66 -10.51 12.85 9.57
CA GLY A 66 -9.81 13.92 10.29
C GLY A 66 -8.27 13.93 10.14
N LYS A 67 -7.68 12.93 9.48
CA LYS A 67 -6.23 12.84 9.24
C LYS A 67 -5.86 13.50 7.93
N ASP A 68 -4.68 14.16 7.89
CA ASP A 68 -4.12 14.68 6.65
C ASP A 68 -3.57 13.52 5.81
N VAL A 69 -4.12 13.34 4.62
CA VAL A 69 -3.78 12.21 3.76
C VAL A 69 -3.33 12.66 2.37
N VAL A 70 -2.54 11.80 1.73
CA VAL A 70 -2.36 11.78 0.29
C VAL A 70 -2.79 10.41 -0.23
N VAL A 71 -3.66 10.41 -1.23
CA VAL A 71 -4.23 9.20 -1.82
C VAL A 71 -3.77 9.10 -3.26
N VAL A 72 -3.38 7.92 -3.75
CA VAL A 72 -2.91 7.73 -5.13
C VAL A 72 -3.24 6.35 -5.66
N GLU A 73 -3.63 6.29 -6.94
CA GLU A 73 -3.73 5.06 -7.71
C GLU A 73 -2.36 4.65 -8.23
N SER A 74 -1.89 3.47 -7.82
CA SER A 74 -0.56 2.98 -8.20
C SER A 74 -0.51 2.40 -9.62
N GLY A 75 -1.62 1.90 -10.13
CA GLY A 75 -1.68 1.00 -11.28
C GLY A 75 -1.36 -0.45 -10.88
N VAL A 76 -1.85 -1.38 -11.70
CA VAL A 76 -1.71 -2.82 -11.49
C VAL A 76 -0.28 -3.30 -11.78
N GLY A 77 0.20 -4.25 -10.99
CA GLY A 77 1.50 -4.89 -11.11
C GLY A 77 2.61 -4.25 -10.29
N MET A 78 3.58 -5.06 -9.86
CA MET A 78 4.62 -4.65 -8.92
C MET A 78 5.46 -3.46 -9.40
N THR A 79 5.78 -3.37 -10.70
CA THR A 79 6.56 -2.25 -11.25
C THR A 79 5.82 -0.92 -11.10
N ASN A 80 4.53 -0.87 -11.43
CA ASN A 80 3.69 0.30 -11.25
C ASN A 80 3.58 0.70 -9.79
N ALA A 81 3.33 -0.27 -8.93
CA ALA A 81 3.18 -0.05 -7.50
C ALA A 81 4.47 0.45 -6.84
N ALA A 82 5.61 -0.18 -7.15
CA ALA A 82 6.92 0.24 -6.64
C ALA A 82 7.30 1.65 -7.10
N MET A 83 7.14 1.96 -8.40
CA MET A 83 7.41 3.29 -8.96
C MET A 83 6.55 4.35 -8.27
N THR A 84 5.24 4.11 -8.13
CA THR A 84 4.32 5.07 -7.54
C THR A 84 4.60 5.27 -6.05
N THR A 85 4.98 4.21 -5.33
CA THR A 85 5.38 4.28 -3.91
C THR A 85 6.62 5.15 -3.74
N GLN A 86 7.64 4.99 -4.59
CA GLN A 86 8.84 5.84 -4.51
C GLN A 86 8.52 7.29 -4.84
N LEU A 87 7.76 7.57 -5.91
CA LEU A 87 7.31 8.93 -6.24
C LEU A 87 6.55 9.59 -5.09
N LEU A 88 5.69 8.83 -4.42
CA LEU A 88 4.93 9.28 -3.26
C LEU A 88 5.85 9.65 -2.09
N ILE A 89 6.82 8.79 -1.78
CA ILE A 89 7.78 9.02 -0.69
C ILE A 89 8.63 10.26 -0.98
N ASP A 90 9.20 10.36 -2.18
CA ASP A 90 10.07 11.48 -2.59
C ASP A 90 9.31 12.82 -2.56
N LYS A 91 8.05 12.81 -3.00
CA LYS A 91 7.26 14.04 -3.12
C LYS A 91 6.65 14.50 -1.81
N TYR A 92 6.19 13.58 -0.97
CA TYR A 92 5.35 13.91 0.18
C TYR A 92 5.97 13.53 1.52
N SER A 93 6.97 12.63 1.56
CA SER A 93 7.63 12.15 2.78
C SER A 93 6.61 11.80 3.89
N PRO A 94 5.63 10.92 3.63
CA PRO A 94 4.56 10.61 4.57
C PRO A 94 5.13 9.97 5.84
N GLU A 95 4.41 10.09 6.96
CA GLU A 95 4.81 9.42 8.20
C GLU A 95 4.59 7.91 8.14
N LYS A 96 3.59 7.47 7.38
CA LYS A 96 3.25 6.05 7.18
C LYS A 96 2.48 5.83 5.89
N ILE A 97 2.50 4.59 5.43
CA ILE A 97 1.82 4.15 4.21
C ILE A 97 0.77 3.11 4.56
N LEU A 98 -0.42 3.22 3.99
CA LEU A 98 -1.43 2.17 3.93
C LEU A 98 -1.59 1.76 2.47
N PHE A 99 -1.57 0.47 2.20
CA PHE A 99 -1.88 -0.05 0.88
C PHE A 99 -3.13 -0.92 0.97
N THR A 100 -4.17 -0.57 0.22
CA THR A 100 -5.48 -1.23 0.28
C THR A 100 -5.86 -1.79 -1.08
N GLY A 101 -6.69 -2.82 -1.09
CA GLY A 101 -7.17 -3.42 -2.34
C GLY A 101 -7.71 -4.83 -2.15
N ILE A 102 -7.78 -5.55 -3.26
CA ILE A 102 -8.27 -6.92 -3.31
C ILE A 102 -7.13 -7.95 -3.43
N CYS A 103 -7.45 -9.23 -3.22
CA CYS A 103 -6.53 -10.36 -3.36
C CYS A 103 -7.27 -11.67 -3.64
N GLY A 104 -6.54 -12.68 -4.09
CA GLY A 104 -7.01 -14.06 -4.11
C GLY A 104 -6.66 -14.78 -2.80
N ALA A 105 -7.61 -15.54 -2.24
CA ALA A 105 -7.39 -16.36 -1.05
C ALA A 105 -6.62 -17.65 -1.40
N ILE A 106 -5.55 -17.91 -0.68
CA ILE A 106 -4.76 -19.15 -0.78
C ILE A 106 -5.14 -20.13 0.34
N ASP A 107 -5.17 -19.63 1.57
CA ASP A 107 -5.51 -20.45 2.74
C ASP A 107 -7.00 -20.80 2.72
N SER A 108 -7.32 -22.06 3.03
CA SER A 108 -8.71 -22.56 3.05
C SER A 108 -9.57 -21.94 4.15
N ALA A 109 -8.96 -21.28 5.13
CA ALA A 109 -9.67 -20.57 6.18
C ALA A 109 -10.10 -19.15 5.77
N ASP A 110 -9.58 -18.63 4.63
CA ASP A 110 -9.99 -17.36 4.08
C ASP A 110 -11.10 -17.54 3.04
N HIS A 111 -12.09 -16.67 3.08
CA HIS A 111 -13.26 -16.70 2.21
C HIS A 111 -13.40 -15.37 1.45
N ILE A 112 -14.14 -15.40 0.36
CA ILE A 112 -14.47 -14.18 -0.39
C ILE A 112 -15.10 -13.14 0.55
N GLY A 113 -14.63 -11.91 0.48
CA GLY A 113 -15.02 -10.79 1.32
C GLY A 113 -14.19 -10.63 2.60
N ASP A 114 -13.49 -11.66 3.07
CA ASP A 114 -12.62 -11.56 4.26
C ASP A 114 -11.50 -10.54 4.04
N VAL A 115 -11.16 -9.81 5.10
CA VAL A 115 -10.06 -8.86 5.08
C VAL A 115 -8.82 -9.54 5.68
N ALA A 116 -7.75 -9.62 4.90
CA ALA A 116 -6.47 -10.17 5.29
C ALA A 116 -5.43 -9.06 5.46
N ILE A 117 -4.65 -9.14 6.55
CA ILE A 117 -3.59 -8.19 6.90
C ILE A 117 -2.32 -8.98 7.24
N PRO A 118 -1.58 -9.47 6.23
CA PRO A 118 -0.36 -10.23 6.43
C PRO A 118 0.74 -9.42 7.14
N GLU A 119 1.50 -10.08 8.00
CA GLU A 119 2.65 -9.48 8.67
C GLU A 119 3.90 -9.41 7.81
N LYS A 120 3.98 -10.24 6.75
CA LYS A 120 5.12 -10.35 5.82
C LYS A 120 4.65 -10.55 4.40
N TRP A 121 5.46 -10.09 3.46
CA TRP A 121 5.20 -10.20 2.03
C TRP A 121 6.39 -10.79 1.30
N VAL A 122 6.14 -11.62 0.28
CA VAL A 122 7.15 -12.25 -0.59
C VAL A 122 6.82 -12.04 -2.05
N THR A 123 7.85 -11.80 -2.86
CA THR A 123 7.74 -11.85 -4.32
C THR A 123 7.86 -13.30 -4.78
N HIS A 124 6.76 -13.90 -5.20
CA HIS A 124 6.70 -15.34 -5.49
C HIS A 124 7.23 -15.73 -6.86
N ASP A 125 7.45 -14.79 -7.76
CA ASP A 125 7.93 -15.00 -9.14
C ASP A 125 9.35 -14.46 -9.37
N TYR A 126 10.08 -14.12 -8.30
CA TYR A 126 11.50 -13.83 -8.35
C TYR A 126 12.31 -15.08 -7.99
N GLY A 127 13.21 -15.49 -8.88
CA GLY A 127 14.00 -16.71 -8.66
C GLY A 127 14.70 -17.21 -9.92
N ILE A 128 15.07 -18.47 -9.92
CA ILE A 128 15.85 -19.13 -10.96
C ILE A 128 15.03 -20.25 -11.62
N TYR A 129 15.01 -20.28 -12.93
CA TYR A 129 14.57 -21.44 -13.70
C TYR A 129 15.77 -22.34 -14.00
N ASN A 130 15.71 -23.60 -13.55
CA ASN A 130 16.68 -24.62 -13.85
C ASN A 130 15.97 -25.89 -14.41
N LYS A 131 16.72 -26.98 -14.64
CA LYS A 131 16.16 -28.25 -15.17
C LYS A 131 15.07 -28.89 -14.28
N GLU A 132 15.00 -28.49 -13.01
CA GLU A 132 14.03 -28.98 -12.03
C GLU A 132 12.81 -28.05 -11.92
N GLY A 133 12.82 -26.93 -12.65
CA GLY A 133 11.75 -25.92 -12.68
C GLY A 133 12.13 -24.62 -12.00
N PHE A 134 11.13 -23.88 -11.53
CA PHE A 134 11.32 -22.58 -10.86
C PHE A 134 11.63 -22.78 -9.37
N SER A 135 12.73 -22.13 -8.93
CA SER A 135 13.13 -22.03 -7.52
C SER A 135 13.09 -20.55 -7.09
N PRO A 136 12.29 -20.19 -6.08
CA PRO A 136 12.30 -18.83 -5.53
C PRO A 136 13.63 -18.48 -4.88
N GLU A 137 14.07 -17.23 -5.03
CA GLU A 137 15.31 -16.71 -4.47
C GLU A 137 15.06 -15.45 -3.63
N SER A 138 16.02 -15.16 -2.74
CA SER A 138 16.00 -13.92 -1.97
C SER A 138 16.41 -12.73 -2.83
N LEU A 139 15.73 -11.61 -2.67
CA LEU A 139 16.15 -10.33 -3.22
C LEU A 139 17.38 -9.80 -2.50
N VAL A 140 18.26 -9.10 -3.22
CA VAL A 140 19.39 -8.37 -2.63
C VAL A 140 19.00 -6.91 -2.49
N VAL A 141 18.96 -6.42 -1.26
CA VAL A 141 18.52 -5.04 -0.94
C VAL A 141 19.44 -4.39 0.09
N VAL A 142 19.49 -3.06 0.05
CA VAL A 142 20.08 -2.25 1.14
C VAL A 142 18.91 -1.56 1.84
N LEU A 143 18.70 -1.86 3.11
CA LEU A 143 17.60 -1.29 3.89
C LEU A 143 17.97 0.09 4.48
N SER A 144 16.97 0.88 4.82
CA SER A 144 17.16 2.19 5.44
C SER A 144 18.09 2.13 6.65
N GLY A 145 19.08 3.02 6.68
CA GLY A 145 20.08 3.09 7.74
C GLY A 145 21.19 2.02 7.66
N GLU A 146 21.18 1.16 6.63
CA GLU A 146 22.21 0.16 6.40
C GLU A 146 23.08 0.56 5.20
N PHE A 147 24.31 0.03 5.13
CA PHE A 147 25.26 0.31 4.06
C PHE A 147 25.59 -0.95 3.25
N GLU A 148 25.34 -2.12 3.83
CA GLU A 148 25.68 -3.39 3.22
C GLU A 148 24.44 -4.09 2.66
N PRO A 149 24.53 -4.74 1.49
CA PRO A 149 23.46 -5.51 0.91
C PRO A 149 23.08 -6.71 1.78
N LYS A 150 21.77 -6.97 1.88
CA LYS A 150 21.21 -8.18 2.53
C LYS A 150 20.38 -8.99 1.57
N TYR A 151 20.36 -10.29 1.82
CA TYR A 151 19.43 -11.21 1.16
C TYR A 151 18.11 -11.24 1.95
N ALA A 152 17.02 -10.83 1.32
CA ALA A 152 15.69 -10.79 1.93
C ALA A 152 14.68 -11.56 1.07
N MET A 153 14.11 -12.62 1.62
CA MET A 153 12.99 -13.34 1.02
C MET A 153 11.65 -12.66 1.37
N PHE A 154 11.55 -12.14 2.57
CA PHE A 154 10.33 -11.52 3.11
C PHE A 154 10.58 -10.09 3.55
N PHE A 155 9.60 -9.21 3.28
CA PHE A 155 9.55 -7.85 3.79
C PHE A 155 8.39 -7.73 4.78
N SER A 156 8.64 -7.11 5.93
CA SER A 156 7.66 -7.02 7.01
C SER A 156 6.87 -5.73 6.96
N VAL A 157 5.61 -5.79 7.35
CA VAL A 157 4.83 -4.59 7.67
C VAL A 157 5.25 -4.05 9.04
N ASP A 158 4.81 -2.84 9.37
CA ASP A 158 5.12 -2.20 10.64
C ASP A 158 4.33 -2.86 11.78
N LYS A 159 5.04 -3.21 12.87
CA LYS A 159 4.46 -3.93 14.00
C LYS A 159 3.48 -3.10 14.83
N ASP A 160 3.68 -1.79 14.92
CA ASP A 160 2.80 -0.92 15.70
C ASP A 160 1.52 -0.63 14.91
N LEU A 161 1.61 -0.48 13.59
CA LEU A 161 0.42 -0.43 12.73
C LEU A 161 -0.36 -1.75 12.77
N LEU A 162 0.34 -2.89 12.84
CA LEU A 162 -0.31 -4.21 12.95
C LEU A 162 -1.09 -4.34 14.27
N LYS A 163 -0.54 -3.88 15.40
CA LYS A 163 -1.25 -3.84 16.70
C LYS A 163 -2.52 -2.97 16.66
N ILE A 164 -2.45 -1.80 15.98
CA ILE A 164 -3.63 -0.95 15.80
C ILE A 164 -4.68 -1.69 14.96
N ALA A 165 -4.26 -2.43 13.93
CA ALA A 165 -5.15 -3.25 13.13
C ALA A 165 -5.83 -4.36 13.95
N GLU A 166 -5.08 -5.05 14.82
CA GLU A 166 -5.61 -6.05 15.76
C GLU A 166 -6.68 -5.46 16.67
N ALA A 167 -6.42 -4.29 17.27
CA ALA A 167 -7.39 -3.60 18.12
C ALA A 167 -8.64 -3.10 17.37
N SER A 168 -8.54 -2.91 16.05
CA SER A 168 -9.60 -2.45 15.17
C SER A 168 -10.47 -3.59 14.63
N ALA A 169 -9.93 -4.80 14.53
CA ALA A 169 -10.51 -5.93 13.79
C ALA A 169 -11.91 -6.32 14.25
N GLU A 170 -12.15 -6.37 15.57
CA GLU A 170 -13.46 -6.76 16.10
C GLU A 170 -14.52 -5.65 15.92
N LYS A 171 -14.10 -4.39 15.91
CA LYS A 171 -14.98 -3.22 15.87
C LYS A 171 -15.43 -2.84 14.46
N VAL A 172 -14.81 -3.41 13.43
CA VAL A 172 -15.05 -3.05 12.02
C VAL A 172 -16.04 -3.97 11.32
N LYS A 173 -16.33 -5.15 11.89
CA LYS A 173 -17.11 -6.21 11.22
C LYS A 173 -18.51 -5.75 10.77
N ASP A 174 -19.14 -4.86 11.51
CA ASP A 174 -20.45 -4.26 11.19
C ASP A 174 -20.40 -3.28 10.00
N LYS A 175 -19.23 -2.90 9.56
CA LYS A 175 -18.99 -2.02 8.39
C LYS A 175 -18.81 -2.79 7.08
N PHE A 176 -18.61 -4.10 7.17
CA PHE A 176 -18.38 -4.93 6.00
C PHE A 176 -19.69 -5.26 5.26
N LYS A 177 -19.58 -5.33 3.95
CA LYS A 177 -20.64 -5.87 3.09
C LYS A 177 -20.60 -7.39 3.16
N SER A 178 -21.73 -8.00 3.47
CA SER A 178 -21.88 -9.46 3.52
C SER A 178 -21.77 -10.11 2.13
N ILE A 179 -21.35 -11.36 2.11
CA ILE A 179 -21.41 -12.25 0.95
C ILE A 179 -22.50 -13.28 1.23
N GLY A 180 -23.66 -13.08 0.60
CA GLY A 180 -24.87 -13.80 0.99
C GLY A 180 -25.21 -13.50 2.45
N GLU A 181 -25.38 -14.54 3.27
CA GLU A 181 -25.63 -14.42 4.72
C GLU A 181 -24.36 -14.32 5.56
N ARG A 182 -23.18 -14.54 4.96
CA ARG A 182 -21.91 -14.54 5.68
C ARG A 182 -21.36 -13.12 5.86
N ILE A 183 -21.05 -12.77 7.12
CA ILE A 183 -20.31 -11.54 7.47
C ILE A 183 -18.81 -11.84 7.34
N PRO A 184 -18.08 -11.07 6.51
CA PRO A 184 -16.63 -11.23 6.38
C PRO A 184 -15.88 -11.05 7.68
N GLN A 185 -14.76 -11.75 7.82
CA GLN A 185 -13.90 -11.73 8.99
C GLN A 185 -12.60 -10.97 8.69
N VAL A 186 -11.91 -10.53 9.75
CA VAL A 186 -10.55 -9.97 9.65
C VAL A 186 -9.56 -11.04 10.10
N ARG A 187 -8.54 -11.28 9.29
CA ARG A 187 -7.45 -12.20 9.58
C ARG A 187 -6.13 -11.45 9.54
N ILE A 188 -5.44 -11.43 10.68
CA ILE A 188 -4.19 -10.68 10.86
C ILE A 188 -3.04 -11.66 11.06
N GLY A 189 -1.88 -11.31 10.52
CA GLY A 189 -0.70 -12.16 10.52
C GLY A 189 -0.62 -13.04 9.27
N GLY A 190 0.35 -13.95 9.25
CA GLY A 190 0.61 -14.80 8.11
C GLY A 190 1.41 -14.10 6.99
N ILE A 191 1.43 -14.70 5.81
CA ILE A 191 2.27 -14.30 4.69
C ILE A 191 1.40 -13.98 3.48
N GLY A 192 1.58 -12.78 2.91
CA GLY A 192 1.07 -12.41 1.59
C GLY A 192 2.12 -12.68 0.51
N ALA A 193 1.68 -13.15 -0.63
CA ALA A 193 2.54 -13.34 -1.80
C ALA A 193 2.12 -12.39 -2.92
N SER A 194 3.09 -11.82 -3.64
CA SER A 194 2.83 -11.00 -4.81
C SER A 194 3.64 -11.45 -6.02
N GLY A 195 3.07 -11.28 -7.20
CA GLY A 195 3.76 -11.50 -8.48
C GLY A 195 3.00 -10.82 -9.62
N ASN A 196 3.58 -10.77 -10.82
CA ASN A 196 2.97 -10.07 -11.96
C ASN A 196 1.96 -10.93 -12.74
N SER A 197 1.34 -11.91 -12.09
CA SER A 197 0.37 -12.80 -12.71
C SER A 197 -0.88 -12.96 -11.84
N PHE A 198 -2.05 -12.85 -12.45
CA PHE A 198 -3.31 -13.26 -11.83
C PHE A 198 -3.32 -14.79 -11.70
N ILE A 199 -3.64 -15.31 -10.51
CA ILE A 199 -3.59 -16.74 -10.22
C ILE A 199 -4.98 -17.35 -10.33
N ASP A 200 -5.23 -18.01 -11.47
CA ASP A 200 -6.46 -18.79 -11.74
C ASP A 200 -6.13 -20.27 -12.00
N GLN A 201 -5.27 -20.83 -11.15
CA GLN A 201 -4.82 -22.22 -11.25
C GLN A 201 -4.63 -22.83 -9.86
N LYS A 202 -5.33 -23.94 -9.58
CA LYS A 202 -5.28 -24.62 -8.27
C LYS A 202 -3.89 -25.13 -7.92
N GLU A 203 -3.15 -25.64 -8.90
CA GLU A 203 -1.78 -26.13 -8.73
C GLU A 203 -0.85 -24.99 -8.29
N LYS A 204 -0.98 -23.80 -8.89
CA LYS A 204 -0.20 -22.63 -8.49
C LYS A 204 -0.59 -22.12 -7.10
N ARG A 205 -1.88 -22.11 -6.75
CA ARG A 205 -2.38 -21.87 -5.38
C ARG A 205 -1.75 -22.83 -4.39
N GLY A 206 -1.76 -24.14 -4.67
CA GLY A 206 -1.14 -25.18 -3.85
C GLY A 206 0.36 -24.97 -3.69
N TRP A 207 1.05 -24.64 -4.78
CA TRP A 207 2.48 -24.33 -4.77
C TRP A 207 2.80 -23.10 -3.89
N LEU A 208 2.01 -22.02 -3.97
CA LEU A 208 2.17 -20.82 -3.13
C LEU A 208 1.98 -21.17 -1.64
N LYS A 209 1.00 -22.01 -1.32
CA LYS A 209 0.78 -22.50 0.04
C LYS A 209 1.95 -23.35 0.53
N GLU A 210 2.42 -24.29 -0.28
CA GLU A 210 3.53 -25.17 0.09
C GLU A 210 4.87 -24.43 0.27
N LYS A 211 5.21 -23.54 -0.69
CA LYS A 211 6.53 -22.90 -0.71
C LYS A 211 6.66 -21.75 0.30
N PHE A 212 5.61 -21.00 0.52
CA PHE A 212 5.68 -19.79 1.34
C PHE A 212 4.75 -19.82 2.56
N ASN A 213 3.92 -20.86 2.70
CA ASN A 213 2.78 -20.85 3.62
C ASN A 213 1.91 -19.59 3.43
N ALA A 214 1.77 -19.16 2.17
CA ALA A 214 1.03 -17.95 1.84
C ALA A 214 -0.44 -18.08 2.24
N GLN A 215 -0.99 -16.98 2.74
CA GLN A 215 -2.41 -16.82 3.10
C GLN A 215 -3.21 -16.28 1.92
N ILE A 216 -2.67 -15.27 1.26
CA ILE A 216 -3.29 -14.57 0.12
C ILE A 216 -2.26 -14.30 -0.97
N VAL A 217 -2.75 -13.98 -2.17
CA VAL A 217 -1.91 -13.53 -3.29
C VAL A 217 -2.51 -12.28 -3.95
N ASP A 218 -1.63 -11.37 -4.35
CA ASP A 218 -1.97 -10.20 -5.16
C ASP A 218 -0.88 -9.89 -6.20
N MET A 219 -0.95 -8.72 -6.83
CA MET A 219 -0.01 -8.36 -7.89
C MET A 219 0.88 -7.15 -7.54
N GLU A 220 0.85 -6.62 -6.32
CA GLU A 220 1.53 -5.33 -5.98
C GLU A 220 2.22 -5.30 -4.63
N SER A 221 1.61 -5.89 -3.59
CA SER A 221 1.93 -5.58 -2.20
C SER A 221 3.38 -5.81 -1.81
N ALA A 222 4.00 -6.91 -2.29
CA ALA A 222 5.42 -7.16 -2.00
C ALA A 222 6.32 -6.03 -2.52
N GLY A 223 6.01 -5.47 -3.70
CA GLY A 223 6.77 -4.34 -4.25
C GLY A 223 6.60 -3.06 -3.42
N VAL A 224 5.38 -2.76 -2.95
CA VAL A 224 5.11 -1.59 -2.10
C VAL A 224 5.79 -1.73 -0.75
N VAL A 225 5.69 -2.90 -0.10
CA VAL A 225 6.32 -3.18 1.20
C VAL A 225 7.85 -3.15 1.08
N GLN A 226 8.41 -3.70 0.00
CA GLN A 226 9.85 -3.63 -0.27
C GLN A 226 10.33 -2.18 -0.36
N VAL A 227 9.66 -1.34 -1.16
CA VAL A 227 10.04 0.09 -1.32
C VAL A 227 9.91 0.83 0.01
N ALA A 228 8.83 0.61 0.77
CA ALA A 228 8.65 1.23 2.08
C ALA A 228 9.77 0.83 3.06
N ASN A 229 10.14 -0.46 3.12
CA ASN A 229 11.22 -0.95 3.98
C ASN A 229 12.59 -0.37 3.58
N ILE A 230 12.89 -0.27 2.28
CA ILE A 230 14.15 0.34 1.78
C ILE A 230 14.23 1.82 2.20
N ASN A 231 13.10 2.52 2.22
CA ASN A 231 13.03 3.93 2.62
C ASN A 231 12.81 4.14 4.13
N GLY A 232 12.62 3.08 4.91
CA GLY A 232 12.37 3.15 6.36
C GLY A 232 11.02 3.78 6.72
N ILE A 233 10.02 3.67 5.85
CA ILE A 233 8.67 4.20 6.09
C ILE A 233 7.76 3.09 6.63
N PRO A 234 7.10 3.30 7.79
CA PRO A 234 6.11 2.38 8.32
C PRO A 234 4.99 2.08 7.32
N ILE A 235 4.68 0.81 7.10
CA ILE A 235 3.66 0.38 6.14
C ILE A 235 2.74 -0.68 6.72
N LEU A 236 1.44 -0.61 6.36
CA LEU A 236 0.47 -1.67 6.55
C LEU A 236 -0.24 -1.97 5.22
N VAL A 237 -0.45 -3.25 4.94
CA VAL A 237 -1.21 -3.71 3.77
C VAL A 237 -2.52 -4.32 4.24
N ILE A 238 -3.62 -3.87 3.66
CA ILE A 238 -4.98 -4.33 3.93
C ILE A 238 -5.56 -4.84 2.61
N ARG A 239 -5.87 -6.13 2.53
CA ARG A 239 -6.48 -6.73 1.35
C ARG A 239 -7.80 -7.40 1.72
N SER A 240 -8.75 -7.44 0.77
CA SER A 240 -9.95 -8.26 0.92
C SER A 240 -10.04 -9.28 -0.21
N CYS A 241 -10.41 -10.50 0.14
CA CYS A 241 -10.46 -11.59 -0.82
C CYS A 241 -11.61 -11.39 -1.83
N SER A 242 -11.27 -11.27 -3.11
CA SER A 242 -12.22 -11.17 -4.23
C SER A 242 -12.52 -12.52 -4.87
N ASP A 243 -11.60 -13.46 -4.69
CA ASP A 243 -11.59 -14.79 -5.30
C ASP A 243 -10.76 -15.77 -4.47
N LEU A 244 -10.76 -17.03 -4.86
CA LEU A 244 -10.05 -18.11 -4.18
C LEU A 244 -8.77 -18.55 -4.89
N ALA A 245 -8.12 -17.70 -5.68
CA ALA A 245 -6.85 -17.96 -6.37
C ALA A 245 -6.77 -19.37 -7.03
N GLY A 246 -7.54 -19.59 -8.07
CA GLY A 246 -7.74 -20.89 -8.74
C GLY A 246 -9.15 -21.43 -8.58
N GLY A 247 -10.03 -20.60 -8.02
CA GLY A 247 -11.46 -20.81 -7.91
C GLY A 247 -11.90 -21.84 -6.87
N SER A 248 -13.21 -21.85 -6.62
CA SER A 248 -13.88 -22.76 -5.67
C SER A 248 -14.03 -24.18 -6.20
N GLY A 249 -13.87 -24.39 -7.50
CA GLY A 249 -14.13 -25.64 -8.21
C GLY A 249 -15.49 -25.69 -8.90
N SER A 250 -16.44 -24.86 -8.50
CA SER A 250 -17.66 -24.54 -9.25
C SER A 250 -17.51 -23.30 -10.12
N SER A 251 -16.56 -22.43 -9.81
CA SER A 251 -16.21 -21.21 -10.54
C SER A 251 -14.69 -21.07 -10.61
N THR A 252 -14.21 -20.40 -11.66
CA THR A 252 -12.81 -19.93 -11.78
C THR A 252 -12.58 -18.72 -10.89
N ALA A 253 -11.32 -18.42 -10.55
CA ALA A 253 -10.99 -17.19 -9.80
C ALA A 253 -11.39 -15.94 -10.59
N GLN A 254 -11.32 -15.97 -11.93
CA GLN A 254 -11.74 -14.85 -12.78
C GLN A 254 -13.26 -14.61 -12.71
N GLU A 255 -14.08 -15.64 -12.66
CA GLU A 255 -15.53 -15.51 -12.50
C GLU A 255 -15.89 -14.98 -11.11
N GLU A 256 -15.23 -15.48 -10.08
CA GLU A 256 -15.38 -15.00 -8.69
C GLU A 256 -14.96 -13.52 -8.58
N LEU A 257 -13.80 -13.16 -9.14
CA LEU A 257 -13.34 -11.78 -9.20
C LEU A 257 -14.40 -10.88 -9.85
N ASN A 258 -14.89 -11.23 -11.03
CA ASN A 258 -15.89 -10.44 -11.74
C ASN A 258 -17.17 -10.22 -10.92
N GLN A 259 -17.54 -11.18 -10.09
CA GLN A 259 -18.72 -11.11 -9.22
C GLN A 259 -18.48 -10.30 -7.96
N PHE A 260 -17.31 -10.43 -7.30
CA PHE A 260 -17.10 -9.99 -5.92
C PHE A 260 -16.10 -8.85 -5.76
N PHE A 261 -15.37 -8.42 -6.81
CA PHE A 261 -14.31 -7.42 -6.65
C PHE A 261 -14.79 -6.11 -6.00
N LYS A 262 -16.00 -5.62 -6.34
CA LYS A 262 -16.54 -4.38 -5.74
C LYS A 262 -16.83 -4.52 -4.24
N VAL A 263 -17.34 -5.66 -3.82
CA VAL A 263 -17.61 -5.92 -2.40
C VAL A 263 -16.30 -6.06 -1.64
N ALA A 264 -15.34 -6.80 -2.19
CA ALA A 264 -14.02 -6.95 -1.59
C ALA A 264 -13.29 -5.60 -1.49
N ALA A 265 -13.28 -4.80 -2.57
CA ALA A 265 -12.70 -3.46 -2.56
C ALA A 265 -13.33 -2.55 -1.50
N ASP A 266 -14.67 -2.56 -1.38
CA ASP A 266 -15.38 -1.78 -0.37
C ASP A 266 -15.07 -2.27 1.07
N ASN A 267 -14.91 -3.59 1.30
CA ASN A 267 -14.56 -4.13 2.61
C ASN A 267 -13.13 -3.75 3.02
N SER A 268 -12.16 -3.83 2.10
CA SER A 268 -10.80 -3.34 2.33
C SER A 268 -10.79 -1.85 2.67
N ALA A 269 -11.47 -1.02 1.88
CA ALA A 269 -11.57 0.42 2.10
C ALA A 269 -12.32 0.76 3.42
N ALA A 270 -13.36 0.01 3.78
CA ALA A 270 -14.07 0.18 5.06
C ALA A 270 -13.15 -0.09 6.25
N PHE A 271 -12.28 -1.11 6.16
CA PHE A 271 -11.25 -1.34 7.17
C PHE A 271 -10.30 -0.14 7.28
N VAL A 272 -9.79 0.39 6.16
CA VAL A 272 -8.90 1.57 6.16
C VAL A 272 -9.58 2.77 6.82
N LEU A 273 -10.84 3.06 6.50
CA LEU A 273 -11.59 4.17 7.12
C LEU A 273 -11.70 4.01 8.64
N HIS A 274 -12.02 2.79 9.11
CA HIS A 274 -12.10 2.51 10.54
C HIS A 274 -10.72 2.57 11.21
N PHE A 275 -9.69 2.02 10.57
CA PHE A 275 -8.31 2.06 11.05
C PHE A 275 -7.82 3.50 11.24
N LEU A 276 -8.05 4.40 10.26
CA LEU A 276 -7.69 5.81 10.37
C LEU A 276 -8.36 6.50 11.55
N SER A 277 -9.64 6.18 11.82
CA SER A 277 -10.37 6.75 12.98
C SER A 277 -9.85 6.21 14.32
N SER A 278 -9.18 5.06 14.32
CA SER A 278 -8.59 4.42 15.51
C SER A 278 -7.15 4.84 15.78
N MET A 279 -6.51 5.52 14.84
CA MET A 279 -5.17 6.10 15.01
C MET A 279 -5.25 7.38 15.86
N ASN A 280 -4.39 7.51 16.84
CA ASN A 280 -4.24 8.74 17.66
C ASN A 280 -3.64 9.90 16.86
#